data_1413ab1788677100eef9ce72f56c8aa1
#
_entry.id   1413ab1788677100eef9ce72f56c8aa1
#
_cell.length_a   1.000
_cell.length_b   1.000
_cell.length_c   1.000
_cell.angle_alpha   90.00
_cell.angle_beta   90.00
_cell.angle_gamma   90.00
#
_symmetry.space_group_name_H-M   'P 1'
#
loop_
_entity.id
_entity.type
_entity.pdbx_description
1 polymer ?
#
loop_
_entity_poly.entity_id
_entity_poly.type
_entity_poly.pdbx_seq_one_letter_code
_entity_poly.pdbx_strand_id
1 'polypeptide(L)'
;MKCLYCQNSPWSWGGEGRDMSVAELTAILRDLACRDKVGNWNLVSPTPYLPYIREAAHALAAEGTRLPFVWTSSGYEKVETLEEYSELCDWALFDLRYSRDETAVAASAAPGYVETARAAVKWAWEKETGRLKKGEGEQGGLIVRILVLPGHADEAIESLAWLATELSNEVRVSVMSQYTPAYRARETPPFDRGVTEEEYDTVAEAAADFGFCNGWTQGFGAADPKLAFLGENMSAEHGTVAEGCVDGR
;
A
#
# COMPACT_ATOMS: atom_id res chain seq x y z
N MET A 1 10.73 2.70 -7.08
CA MET A 1 11.48 3.38 -5.99
C MET A 1 12.59 2.49 -5.47
N LYS A 2 13.62 3.06 -4.83
CA LYS A 2 14.77 2.32 -4.26
C LYS A 2 14.96 2.67 -2.78
N CYS A 3 13.91 2.42 -1.98
CA CYS A 3 13.89 2.83 -0.58
C CYS A 3 15.03 2.17 0.21
N LEU A 4 15.81 2.98 0.90
CA LEU A 4 16.92 2.51 1.74
C LEU A 4 16.43 1.68 2.96
N TYR A 5 15.16 1.86 3.36
CA TYR A 5 14.49 1.13 4.45
C TYR A 5 13.50 0.08 3.93
N CYS A 6 13.72 -0.49 2.73
CA CYS A 6 12.81 -1.45 2.14
C CYS A 6 12.79 -2.76 2.94
N GLN A 7 11.68 -3.04 3.61
CA GLN A 7 11.46 -4.32 4.32
C GLN A 7 11.37 -5.50 3.36
N ASN A 8 10.90 -5.24 2.12
CA ASN A 8 10.80 -6.22 1.05
C ASN A 8 12.08 -6.29 0.20
N SER A 9 13.23 -5.87 0.73
CA SER A 9 14.49 -5.85 -0.01
C SER A 9 14.92 -7.21 -0.59
N PRO A 10 14.68 -8.38 0.06
CA PRO A 10 15.00 -9.67 -0.52
C PRO A 10 14.30 -9.91 -1.85
N TRP A 11 13.02 -9.57 -1.95
CA TRP A 11 12.24 -9.70 -3.19
C TRP A 11 12.50 -8.55 -4.17
N SER A 12 12.48 -7.31 -3.68
CA SER A 12 12.59 -6.12 -4.52
C SER A 12 13.99 -5.93 -5.11
N TRP A 13 15.04 -6.39 -4.43
CA TRP A 13 16.45 -6.19 -4.78
C TRP A 13 17.25 -7.48 -4.85
N GLY A 14 16.95 -8.45 -3.98
CA GLY A 14 17.64 -9.73 -3.88
C GLY A 14 17.25 -10.70 -4.99
N GLY A 15 16.16 -10.44 -5.72
CA GLY A 15 15.67 -11.33 -6.76
C GLY A 15 15.09 -12.63 -6.22
N GLU A 16 14.72 -12.66 -4.94
CA GLU A 16 14.02 -13.81 -4.36
C GLU A 16 12.63 -13.93 -4.98
N GLY A 17 12.24 -15.14 -5.30
CA GLY A 17 10.97 -15.42 -5.93
C GLY A 17 11.10 -16.54 -6.97
N ARG A 18 10.02 -16.81 -7.67
CA ARG A 18 10.00 -17.74 -8.79
C ARG A 18 9.18 -17.17 -9.94
N ASP A 19 9.51 -17.56 -11.14
CA ASP A 19 8.67 -17.30 -12.30
C ASP A 19 7.34 -18.02 -12.16
N MET A 20 6.28 -17.35 -12.56
CA MET A 20 4.92 -17.87 -12.46
C MET A 20 4.16 -17.56 -13.76
N SER A 21 3.44 -18.54 -14.28
CA SER A 21 2.51 -18.31 -15.37
C SER A 21 1.23 -17.61 -14.88
N VAL A 22 0.50 -16.99 -15.80
CA VAL A 22 -0.82 -16.42 -15.50
C VAL A 22 -1.79 -17.48 -15.00
N ALA A 23 -1.72 -18.70 -15.55
CA ALA A 23 -2.56 -19.81 -15.10
C ALA A 23 -2.27 -20.21 -13.63
N GLU A 24 -1.00 -20.24 -13.21
CA GLU A 24 -0.64 -20.47 -11.80
C GLU A 24 -1.11 -19.33 -10.91
N LEU A 25 -0.95 -18.06 -11.34
CA LEU A 25 -1.45 -16.90 -10.60
C LEU A 25 -2.98 -16.98 -10.44
N THR A 26 -3.70 -17.31 -11.53
CA THR A 26 -5.16 -17.48 -11.51
C THR A 26 -5.58 -18.57 -10.53
N ALA A 27 -4.86 -19.70 -10.51
CA ALA A 27 -5.14 -20.80 -9.58
C ALA A 27 -4.94 -20.37 -8.11
N ILE A 28 -3.85 -19.66 -7.82
CA ILE A 28 -3.59 -19.14 -6.46
C ILE A 28 -4.68 -18.17 -6.01
N LEU A 29 -5.05 -17.20 -6.85
CA LEU A 29 -6.09 -16.24 -6.52
C LEU A 29 -7.45 -16.90 -6.30
N ARG A 30 -7.77 -17.94 -7.10
CA ARG A 30 -8.96 -18.77 -6.93
C ARG A 30 -8.95 -19.51 -5.61
N ASP A 31 -7.83 -20.15 -5.27
CA ASP A 31 -7.67 -20.88 -4.02
C ASP A 31 -7.84 -19.96 -2.80
N LEU A 32 -7.26 -18.79 -2.82
CA LEU A 32 -7.42 -17.78 -1.76
C LEU A 32 -8.88 -17.37 -1.60
N ALA A 33 -9.61 -17.16 -2.72
CA ALA A 33 -11.02 -16.81 -2.68
C ALA A 33 -11.90 -17.94 -2.13
N CYS A 34 -11.61 -19.20 -2.48
CA CYS A 34 -12.42 -20.35 -2.09
C CYS A 34 -12.13 -20.86 -0.68
N ARG A 35 -10.86 -20.87 -0.26
CA ARG A 35 -10.42 -21.55 0.97
C ARG A 35 -10.69 -20.77 2.24
N ASP A 36 -10.36 -19.47 2.25
CA ASP A 36 -10.17 -18.75 3.51
C ASP A 36 -11.19 -17.63 3.72
N LYS A 37 -12.22 -17.56 2.89
CA LYS A 37 -13.22 -16.48 2.96
C LYS A 37 -12.56 -15.09 2.94
N VAL A 38 -11.45 -14.96 2.18
CA VAL A 38 -10.80 -13.65 2.03
C VAL A 38 -11.77 -12.67 1.37
N GLY A 39 -11.81 -11.45 1.89
CA GLY A 39 -12.72 -10.41 1.41
C GLY A 39 -12.18 -9.63 0.21
N ASN A 40 -10.90 -9.75 -0.11
CA ASN A 40 -10.24 -9.02 -1.18
C ASN A 40 -8.91 -9.67 -1.60
N TRP A 41 -8.39 -9.23 -2.75
CA TRP A 41 -7.01 -9.50 -3.17
C TRP A 41 -6.17 -8.23 -3.00
N ASN A 42 -5.20 -8.27 -2.10
CA ASN A 42 -4.30 -7.15 -1.86
C ASN A 42 -3.05 -7.26 -2.74
N LEU A 43 -2.95 -6.37 -3.72
CA LEU A 43 -1.86 -6.28 -4.69
C LEU A 43 -0.78 -5.33 -4.16
N VAL A 44 0.33 -5.86 -3.66
CA VAL A 44 1.44 -5.06 -3.13
C VAL A 44 2.41 -4.69 -4.24
N SER A 45 2.50 -3.40 -4.58
CA SER A 45 3.33 -2.85 -5.67
C SER A 45 3.11 -3.56 -7.01
N PRO A 46 1.86 -3.63 -7.51
CA PRO A 46 1.50 -4.47 -8.65
C PRO A 46 1.99 -3.94 -10.00
N THR A 47 2.40 -2.68 -10.09
CA THR A 47 2.66 -1.93 -11.33
C THR A 47 3.49 -2.70 -12.37
N PRO A 48 4.58 -3.43 -12.03
CA PRO A 48 5.34 -4.19 -13.02
C PRO A 48 4.60 -5.42 -13.59
N TYR A 49 3.51 -5.85 -12.94
CA TYR A 49 2.80 -7.09 -13.23
C TYR A 49 1.35 -6.89 -13.68
N LEU A 50 0.91 -5.65 -13.83
CA LEU A 50 -0.47 -5.31 -14.16
C LEU A 50 -1.06 -6.03 -15.37
N PRO A 51 -0.35 -6.20 -16.51
CA PRO A 51 -0.89 -6.94 -17.64
C PRO A 51 -1.26 -8.39 -17.28
N TYR A 52 -0.40 -9.06 -16.52
CA TYR A 52 -0.60 -10.47 -16.10
C TYR A 52 -1.71 -10.59 -15.04
N ILE A 53 -1.78 -9.63 -14.13
CA ILE A 53 -2.84 -9.57 -13.11
C ILE A 53 -4.20 -9.34 -13.78
N ARG A 54 -4.27 -8.45 -14.78
CA ARG A 54 -5.49 -8.19 -15.57
C ARG A 54 -5.97 -9.48 -16.25
N GLU A 55 -5.07 -10.21 -16.89
CA GLU A 55 -5.41 -11.48 -17.55
C GLU A 55 -5.97 -12.51 -16.56
N ALA A 56 -5.32 -12.66 -15.40
CA ALA A 56 -5.80 -13.54 -14.32
C ALA A 56 -7.16 -13.09 -13.78
N ALA A 57 -7.36 -11.77 -13.59
CA ALA A 57 -8.63 -11.20 -13.13
C ALA A 57 -9.78 -11.49 -14.11
N HIS A 58 -9.53 -11.36 -15.42
CA HIS A 58 -10.52 -11.67 -16.46
C HIS A 58 -10.85 -13.16 -16.46
N ALA A 59 -9.87 -14.05 -16.31
CA ALA A 59 -10.10 -15.48 -16.22
C ALA A 59 -10.99 -15.84 -15.02
N LEU A 60 -10.68 -15.28 -13.84
CA LEU A 60 -11.48 -15.47 -12.62
C LEU A 60 -12.90 -14.92 -12.76
N ALA A 61 -13.07 -13.75 -13.36
CA ALA A 61 -14.39 -13.17 -13.60
C ALA A 61 -15.24 -14.03 -14.55
N ALA A 62 -14.62 -14.64 -15.57
CA ALA A 62 -15.29 -15.59 -16.48
C ALA A 62 -15.77 -16.87 -15.77
N GLU A 63 -15.12 -17.24 -14.67
CA GLU A 63 -15.51 -18.36 -13.79
C GLU A 63 -16.52 -17.96 -12.71
N GLY A 64 -16.93 -16.67 -12.67
CA GLY A 64 -17.85 -16.13 -11.66
C GLY A 64 -17.17 -15.78 -10.33
N THR A 65 -15.84 -15.82 -10.25
CA THR A 65 -15.08 -15.45 -9.06
C THR A 65 -14.64 -14.00 -9.17
N ARG A 66 -15.18 -13.12 -8.31
CA ARG A 66 -14.78 -11.72 -8.23
C ARG A 66 -14.73 -11.28 -6.76
N LEU A 67 -13.57 -10.78 -6.37
CA LEU A 67 -13.34 -10.07 -5.11
C LEU A 67 -12.79 -8.68 -5.42
N PRO A 68 -12.96 -7.71 -4.51
CA PRO A 68 -12.33 -6.41 -4.65
C PRO A 68 -10.81 -6.50 -4.73
N PHE A 69 -10.20 -5.71 -5.59
CA PHE A 69 -8.77 -5.52 -5.63
C PHE A 69 -8.36 -4.32 -4.77
N VAL A 70 -7.41 -4.53 -3.85
CA VAL A 70 -6.75 -3.48 -3.09
C VAL A 70 -5.39 -3.21 -3.72
N TRP A 71 -5.20 -2.06 -4.32
CA TRP A 71 -3.91 -1.65 -4.89
C TRP A 71 -3.09 -0.95 -3.83
N THR A 72 -2.15 -1.69 -3.22
CA THR A 72 -1.22 -1.15 -2.23
C THR A 72 0.05 -0.68 -2.91
N SER A 73 0.34 0.60 -2.79
CA SER A 73 1.49 1.24 -3.46
C SER A 73 2.14 2.30 -2.58
N SER A 74 3.38 2.63 -2.94
CA SER A 74 4.11 3.78 -2.38
C SER A 74 3.53 5.15 -2.80
N GLY A 75 2.45 5.18 -3.57
CA GLY A 75 1.91 6.40 -4.18
C GLY A 75 2.66 6.87 -5.43
N TYR A 76 3.85 6.37 -5.70
CA TYR A 76 4.66 6.78 -6.85
C TYR A 76 4.18 6.09 -8.13
N GLU A 77 2.95 6.42 -8.52
CA GLU A 77 2.23 5.84 -9.67
C GLU A 77 1.85 6.92 -10.67
N LYS A 78 2.01 6.63 -11.95
CA LYS A 78 1.52 7.53 -13.00
C LYS A 78 0.00 7.42 -13.13
N VAL A 79 -0.67 8.55 -13.25
CA VAL A 79 -2.14 8.61 -13.40
C VAL A 79 -2.59 7.83 -14.62
N GLU A 80 -1.87 7.92 -15.74
CA GLU A 80 -2.20 7.17 -16.97
C GLU A 80 -2.19 5.65 -16.74
N THR A 81 -1.28 5.15 -15.90
CA THR A 81 -1.24 3.73 -15.54
C THR A 81 -2.42 3.36 -14.63
N LEU A 82 -2.76 4.23 -13.68
CA LEU A 82 -3.91 4.02 -12.80
C LEU A 82 -5.23 4.03 -13.59
N GLU A 83 -5.36 4.90 -14.58
CA GLU A 83 -6.52 4.96 -15.47
C GLU A 83 -6.62 3.70 -16.33
N GLU A 84 -5.52 3.29 -16.97
CA GLU A 84 -5.46 2.12 -17.85
C GLU A 84 -5.83 0.83 -17.12
N TYR A 85 -5.47 0.69 -15.82
CA TYR A 85 -5.74 -0.50 -15.02
C TYR A 85 -6.73 -0.24 -13.88
N SER A 86 -7.63 0.71 -14.06
CA SER A 86 -8.55 1.16 -13.01
C SER A 86 -9.50 0.08 -12.51
N GLU A 87 -9.76 -0.95 -13.30
CA GLU A 87 -10.56 -2.12 -12.92
C GLU A 87 -9.87 -3.03 -11.88
N LEU A 88 -8.56 -2.89 -11.70
CA LEU A 88 -7.77 -3.57 -10.67
C LEU A 88 -7.58 -2.71 -9.40
N CYS A 89 -8.29 -1.61 -9.28
CA CYS A 89 -8.19 -0.68 -8.16
C CYS A 89 -9.58 -0.37 -7.60
N ASP A 90 -10.19 -1.32 -6.90
CA ASP A 90 -11.42 -1.04 -6.15
C ASP A 90 -11.07 -0.19 -4.91
N TRP A 91 -9.99 -0.55 -4.20
CA TRP A 91 -9.42 0.23 -3.11
C TRP A 91 -8.00 0.66 -3.45
N ALA A 92 -7.74 1.96 -3.35
CA ALA A 92 -6.39 2.52 -3.39
C ALA A 92 -5.85 2.65 -1.97
N LEU A 93 -4.78 1.90 -1.66
CA LEU A 93 -4.06 1.98 -0.39
C LEU A 93 -2.69 2.60 -0.67
N PHE A 94 -2.64 3.93 -0.77
CA PHE A 94 -1.48 4.65 -1.24
C PHE A 94 -0.71 5.31 -0.09
N ASP A 95 0.61 5.21 -0.14
CA ASP A 95 1.46 5.95 0.79
C ASP A 95 1.67 7.38 0.31
N LEU A 96 1.65 8.32 1.24
CA LEU A 96 2.15 9.68 1.02
C LEU A 96 3.30 9.90 2.02
N ARG A 97 4.52 9.48 1.60
CA ARG A 97 5.68 9.30 2.49
C ARG A 97 6.51 10.55 2.66
N TYR A 98 6.54 11.40 1.64
CA TYR A 98 7.39 12.58 1.59
C TYR A 98 6.59 13.77 1.13
N SER A 99 6.85 14.93 1.73
CA SER A 99 6.35 16.23 1.27
C SER A 99 7.42 17.01 0.51
N ARG A 100 8.67 16.51 0.51
CA ARG A 100 9.84 17.13 -0.14
C ARG A 100 10.54 16.14 -1.05
N ASP A 101 10.85 16.58 -2.27
CA ASP A 101 11.54 15.72 -3.25
C ASP A 101 13.00 15.44 -2.85
N GLU A 102 13.64 16.33 -2.09
CA GLU A 102 15.00 16.12 -1.57
C GLU A 102 15.06 14.86 -0.70
N THR A 103 14.11 14.72 0.23
CA THR A 103 14.00 13.54 1.10
C THR A 103 13.61 12.30 0.29
N ALA A 104 12.69 12.42 -0.66
CA ALA A 104 12.29 11.33 -1.54
C ALA A 104 13.45 10.79 -2.39
N VAL A 105 14.29 11.69 -2.90
CA VAL A 105 15.50 11.31 -3.65
C VAL A 105 16.53 10.65 -2.74
N ALA A 106 16.82 11.25 -1.58
CA ALA A 106 17.80 10.74 -0.63
C ALA A 106 17.41 9.37 -0.06
N ALA A 107 16.16 9.22 0.38
CA ALA A 107 15.68 8.02 1.06
C ALA A 107 15.16 6.93 0.12
N SER A 108 14.72 7.26 -1.10
CA SER A 108 14.03 6.32 -1.99
C SER A 108 14.43 6.39 -3.46
N ALA A 109 15.40 7.25 -3.82
CA ALA A 109 15.79 7.53 -5.20
C ALA A 109 14.57 7.78 -6.11
N ALA A 110 13.64 8.62 -5.63
CA ALA A 110 12.36 8.91 -6.27
C ALA A 110 12.24 10.40 -6.63
N PRO A 111 12.85 10.86 -7.74
CA PRO A 111 12.70 12.25 -8.19
C PRO A 111 11.28 12.54 -8.63
N GLY A 112 10.75 13.73 -8.28
CA GLY A 112 9.37 14.13 -8.58
C GLY A 112 8.32 13.31 -7.84
N TYR A 113 8.68 12.75 -6.70
CA TYR A 113 7.77 11.93 -5.88
C TYR A 113 6.55 12.71 -5.44
N VAL A 114 6.75 13.93 -4.95
CA VAL A 114 5.68 14.73 -4.35
C VAL A 114 4.56 14.99 -5.35
N GLU A 115 4.90 15.46 -6.54
CA GLU A 115 3.94 15.70 -7.62
C GLU A 115 3.24 14.40 -8.03
N THR A 116 4.01 13.34 -8.28
CA THR A 116 3.49 12.05 -8.74
C THR A 116 2.56 11.42 -7.71
N ALA A 117 2.97 11.37 -6.43
CA ALA A 117 2.17 10.75 -5.37
C ALA A 117 0.89 11.55 -5.08
N ARG A 118 0.98 12.88 -5.07
CA ARG A 118 -0.19 13.75 -4.91
C ARG A 118 -1.18 13.59 -6.06
N ALA A 119 -0.71 13.48 -7.30
CA ALA A 119 -1.56 13.23 -8.46
C ALA A 119 -2.27 11.87 -8.36
N ALA A 120 -1.55 10.81 -7.95
CA ALA A 120 -2.14 9.48 -7.75
C ALA A 120 -3.21 9.47 -6.64
N VAL A 121 -2.94 10.11 -5.51
CA VAL A 121 -3.89 10.24 -4.40
C VAL A 121 -5.13 11.04 -4.82
N LYS A 122 -4.94 12.14 -5.54
CA LYS A 122 -6.03 12.96 -6.06
C LYS A 122 -6.91 12.17 -7.04
N TRP A 123 -6.31 11.43 -7.97
CA TRP A 123 -7.03 10.55 -8.87
C TRP A 123 -7.92 9.54 -8.14
N ALA A 124 -7.36 8.88 -7.11
CA ALA A 124 -8.11 7.90 -6.32
C ALA A 124 -9.27 8.53 -5.53
N TRP A 125 -9.07 9.73 -4.99
CA TRP A 125 -10.11 10.51 -4.31
C TRP A 125 -11.24 10.93 -5.25
N GLU A 126 -10.90 11.42 -6.44
CA GLU A 126 -11.88 11.80 -7.46
C GLU A 126 -12.69 10.58 -7.94
N LYS A 127 -12.04 9.43 -8.09
CA LYS A 127 -12.71 8.16 -8.43
C LYS A 127 -13.70 7.73 -7.34
N GLU A 128 -13.33 7.81 -6.06
CA GLU A 128 -14.20 7.50 -4.93
C GLU A 128 -15.39 8.45 -4.87
N THR A 129 -15.14 9.75 -4.83
CA THR A 129 -16.18 10.77 -4.72
C THR A 129 -17.11 10.78 -5.94
N GLY A 130 -16.60 10.45 -7.12
CA GLY A 130 -17.40 10.27 -8.33
C GLY A 130 -18.40 9.11 -8.21
N ARG A 131 -18.01 7.99 -7.61
CA ARG A 131 -18.90 6.85 -7.35
C ARG A 131 -19.98 7.17 -6.31
N LEU A 132 -19.58 7.78 -5.19
CA LEU A 132 -20.51 8.18 -4.13
C LEU A 132 -21.58 9.14 -4.64
N LYS A 133 -21.22 10.10 -5.49
CA LYS A 133 -22.16 11.03 -6.14
C LYS A 133 -23.17 10.32 -7.05
N LYS A 134 -22.80 9.17 -7.63
CA LYS A 134 -23.70 8.33 -8.44
C LYS A 134 -24.57 7.38 -7.62
N GLY A 135 -24.38 7.34 -6.30
CA GLY A 135 -25.10 6.43 -5.41
C GLY A 135 -24.66 4.97 -5.50
N GLU A 136 -23.44 4.71 -5.98
CA GLU A 136 -22.89 3.36 -6.17
C GLU A 136 -22.43 2.69 -4.84
N GLY A 137 -22.55 3.41 -3.72
CA GLY A 137 -22.18 2.92 -2.39
C GLY A 137 -20.68 2.79 -2.18
N GLU A 138 -20.29 2.23 -1.02
CA GLU A 138 -18.88 2.03 -0.64
C GLU A 138 -18.32 0.71 -1.20
N GLN A 139 -18.27 0.55 -2.50
CA GLN A 139 -17.68 -0.63 -3.14
C GLN A 139 -16.16 -0.51 -3.37
N GLY A 140 -15.54 0.52 -2.81
CA GLY A 140 -14.14 0.83 -2.96
C GLY A 140 -13.83 2.24 -2.47
N GLY A 141 -12.57 2.63 -2.43
CA GLY A 141 -12.20 3.95 -1.96
C GLY A 141 -10.71 4.20 -1.87
N LEU A 142 -10.36 5.28 -1.21
CA LEU A 142 -9.00 5.69 -0.93
C LEU A 142 -8.70 5.57 0.56
N ILE A 143 -7.54 4.99 0.87
CA ILE A 143 -6.90 5.07 2.18
C ILE A 143 -5.49 5.60 1.95
N VAL A 144 -5.17 6.74 2.55
CA VAL A 144 -3.82 7.31 2.50
C VAL A 144 -3.06 6.87 3.73
N ARG A 145 -1.90 6.22 3.52
CA ARG A 145 -1.03 5.83 4.62
C ARG A 145 0.07 6.88 4.81
N ILE A 146 0.21 7.32 6.04
CA ILE A 146 1.27 8.23 6.49
C ILE A 146 2.20 7.43 7.41
N LEU A 147 3.29 6.91 6.85
CA LEU A 147 4.34 6.30 7.65
C LEU A 147 5.23 7.42 8.22
N VAL A 148 5.19 7.60 9.54
CA VAL A 148 6.08 8.54 10.20
C VAL A 148 7.51 8.03 10.09
N LEU A 149 8.40 8.86 9.59
CA LEU A 149 9.82 8.53 9.41
C LEU A 149 10.65 9.24 10.48
N PRO A 150 11.69 8.59 11.03
CA PRO A 150 12.52 9.21 12.07
C PRO A 150 13.21 10.47 11.53
N GLY A 151 13.10 11.56 12.28
CA GLY A 151 13.65 12.88 11.91
C GLY A 151 12.88 13.64 10.83
N HIS A 152 11.70 13.11 10.39
CA HIS A 152 10.87 13.70 9.31
C HIS A 152 9.39 13.78 9.69
N ALA A 153 9.07 13.96 10.97
CA ALA A 153 7.70 14.16 11.44
C ALA A 153 7.04 15.38 10.80
N ASP A 154 7.81 16.45 10.56
CA ASP A 154 7.38 17.67 9.87
C ASP A 154 6.86 17.37 8.45
N GLU A 155 7.51 16.49 7.70
CA GLU A 155 7.05 16.11 6.37
C GLU A 155 5.73 15.32 6.40
N ALA A 156 5.53 14.49 7.42
CA ALA A 156 4.27 13.80 7.63
C ALA A 156 3.12 14.80 7.92
N ILE A 157 3.39 15.81 8.74
CA ILE A 157 2.45 16.92 9.04
C ILE A 157 2.15 17.72 7.76
N GLU A 158 3.16 18.07 6.97
CA GLU A 158 2.97 18.79 5.70
C GLU A 158 2.11 17.96 4.72
N SER A 159 2.27 16.63 4.71
CA SER A 159 1.44 15.73 3.89
C SER A 159 -0.01 15.68 4.35
N LEU A 160 -0.25 15.67 5.67
CA LEU A 160 -1.60 15.78 6.24
C LEU A 160 -2.23 17.16 5.94
N ALA A 161 -1.48 18.23 6.09
CA ALA A 161 -1.95 19.58 5.76
C ALA A 161 -2.37 19.68 4.28
N TRP A 162 -1.56 19.11 3.37
CA TRP A 162 -1.91 19.06 1.95
C TRP A 162 -3.20 18.26 1.70
N LEU A 163 -3.39 17.10 2.33
CA LEU A 163 -4.61 16.33 2.21
C LEU A 163 -5.84 17.12 2.67
N ALA A 164 -5.75 17.78 3.82
CA ALA A 164 -6.86 18.56 4.38
C ALA A 164 -7.23 19.78 3.52
N THR A 165 -6.22 20.46 2.94
CA THR A 165 -6.44 21.70 2.17
C THR A 165 -6.80 21.48 0.70
N GLU A 166 -6.17 20.51 0.06
CA GLU A 166 -6.32 20.29 -1.38
C GLU A 166 -7.38 19.23 -1.73
N LEU A 167 -7.70 18.34 -0.81
CA LEU A 167 -8.70 17.31 -1.02
C LEU A 167 -9.86 17.45 -0.03
N SER A 168 -9.72 16.87 1.17
CA SER A 168 -10.73 16.92 2.24
C SER A 168 -10.17 16.28 3.51
N ASN A 169 -10.64 16.72 4.67
CA ASN A 169 -10.43 16.01 5.93
C ASN A 169 -11.33 14.75 6.10
N GLU A 170 -12.19 14.47 5.13
CA GLU A 170 -12.94 13.21 5.05
C GLU A 170 -12.14 12.07 4.45
N VAL A 171 -10.96 12.34 3.85
CA VAL A 171 -10.05 11.29 3.37
C VAL A 171 -9.70 10.34 4.51
N ARG A 172 -9.77 9.02 4.24
CA ARG A 172 -9.35 8.03 5.24
C ARG A 172 -7.84 8.03 5.34
N VAL A 173 -7.32 8.37 6.51
CA VAL A 173 -5.87 8.38 6.76
C VAL A 173 -5.49 7.28 7.74
N SER A 174 -4.33 6.65 7.50
CA SER A 174 -3.71 5.71 8.43
C SER A 174 -2.34 6.24 8.82
N VAL A 175 -2.24 6.80 10.04
CA VAL A 175 -0.97 7.26 10.61
C VAL A 175 -0.27 6.10 11.29
N MET A 176 0.94 5.77 10.83
CA MET A 176 1.64 4.54 11.23
C MET A 176 2.96 4.86 11.94
N SER A 177 3.15 4.24 13.12
CA SER A 177 4.38 4.30 13.93
C SER A 177 5.35 3.15 13.62
N GLN A 178 5.00 2.24 12.72
CA GLN A 178 5.66 0.95 12.51
C GLN A 178 6.95 1.01 11.66
N TYR A 179 7.60 2.18 11.60
CA TYR A 179 8.89 2.26 10.93
C TYR A 179 9.93 1.40 11.66
N THR A 180 10.63 0.58 10.90
CA THR A 180 11.75 -0.24 11.41
C THR A 180 12.94 -0.08 10.49
N PRO A 181 14.15 0.18 11.01
CA PRO A 181 15.37 0.22 10.22
C PRO A 181 15.60 -1.13 9.52
N ALA A 182 15.48 -1.15 8.20
CA ALA A 182 15.71 -2.34 7.38
C ALA A 182 16.71 -2.02 6.27
N TYR A 183 17.29 -3.05 5.68
CA TYR A 183 18.21 -2.94 4.55
C TYR A 183 19.34 -1.93 4.82
N ARG A 184 19.46 -0.88 4.00
CA ARG A 184 20.51 0.15 4.12
C ARG A 184 20.23 1.21 5.20
N ALA A 185 19.00 1.27 5.69
CA ALA A 185 18.64 2.24 6.73
C ALA A 185 19.48 2.06 8.00
N ARG A 186 19.88 0.83 8.32
CA ARG A 186 20.67 0.51 9.51
C ARG A 186 22.00 1.27 9.61
N GLU A 187 22.49 1.80 8.50
CA GLU A 187 23.77 2.50 8.39
C GLU A 187 23.58 3.97 7.95
N THR A 188 22.34 4.47 7.91
CA THR A 188 22.02 5.77 7.32
C THR A 188 21.16 6.62 8.29
N PRO A 189 21.77 7.47 9.15
CA PRO A 189 21.00 8.40 9.97
C PRO A 189 20.18 9.39 9.13
N PRO A 190 18.99 9.79 9.57
CA PRO A 190 18.30 9.40 10.81
C PRO A 190 17.52 8.09 10.71
N PHE A 191 17.60 7.39 9.57
CA PHE A 191 16.82 6.18 9.27
C PHE A 191 17.32 4.92 10.00
N ASP A 192 18.43 5.01 10.75
CA ASP A 192 19.06 3.92 11.51
C ASP A 192 18.39 3.60 12.85
N ARG A 193 17.37 4.35 13.22
CA ARG A 193 16.59 4.19 14.45
C ARG A 193 15.09 4.08 14.16
N GLY A 194 14.32 3.64 15.13
CA GLY A 194 12.86 3.75 15.10
C GLY A 194 12.40 5.20 15.26
N VAL A 195 11.12 5.43 15.00
CA VAL A 195 10.43 6.67 15.34
C VAL A 195 10.36 6.80 16.85
N THR A 196 10.50 8.00 17.42
CA THR A 196 10.24 8.24 18.82
C THR A 196 8.74 8.45 19.08
N GLU A 197 8.31 8.25 20.33
CA GLU A 197 6.93 8.51 20.73
C GLU A 197 6.54 9.97 20.47
N GLU A 198 7.43 10.92 20.79
CA GLU A 198 7.24 12.36 20.54
C GLU A 198 7.06 12.66 19.04
N GLU A 199 7.89 12.08 18.17
CA GLU A 199 7.75 12.26 16.72
C GLU A 199 6.40 11.73 16.22
N TYR A 200 5.95 10.58 16.73
CA TYR A 200 4.69 9.99 16.34
C TYR A 200 3.49 10.78 16.88
N ASP A 201 3.50 11.11 18.17
CA ASP A 201 2.39 11.81 18.82
C ASP A 201 2.16 13.17 18.18
N THR A 202 3.24 13.91 17.84
CA THR A 202 3.13 15.19 17.13
C THR A 202 2.39 15.06 15.81
N VAL A 203 2.62 13.97 15.05
CA VAL A 203 1.91 13.72 13.78
C VAL A 203 0.46 13.29 14.03
N ALA A 204 0.22 12.48 15.04
CA ALA A 204 -1.12 12.01 15.39
C ALA A 204 -2.01 13.18 15.89
N GLU A 205 -1.45 14.08 16.69
CA GLU A 205 -2.11 15.31 17.14
C GLU A 205 -2.43 16.22 15.95
N ALA A 206 -1.47 16.43 15.04
CA ALA A 206 -1.69 17.22 13.84
C ALA A 206 -2.82 16.64 12.96
N ALA A 207 -2.92 15.33 12.84
CA ALA A 207 -4.03 14.69 12.11
C ALA A 207 -5.39 15.02 12.75
N ALA A 208 -5.48 15.01 14.08
CA ALA A 208 -6.68 15.41 14.81
C ALA A 208 -6.98 16.91 14.66
N ASP A 209 -5.98 17.77 14.74
CA ASP A 209 -6.11 19.23 14.59
C ASP A 209 -6.57 19.63 13.18
N PHE A 210 -6.15 18.90 12.14
CA PHE A 210 -6.66 19.09 10.78
C PHE A 210 -8.09 18.52 10.59
N GLY A 211 -8.66 17.88 11.60
CA GLY A 211 -10.03 17.40 11.61
C GLY A 211 -10.23 16.07 10.87
N PHE A 212 -9.19 15.28 10.67
CA PHE A 212 -9.37 13.93 10.12
C PHE A 212 -10.13 13.05 11.13
N CYS A 213 -11.33 12.63 10.76
CA CYS A 213 -12.19 11.76 11.58
C CYS A 213 -12.40 10.37 10.95
N ASN A 214 -12.02 10.20 9.70
CA ASN A 214 -12.10 8.94 8.97
C ASN A 214 -10.70 8.31 8.89
N GLY A 215 -10.50 7.18 9.55
CA GLY A 215 -9.21 6.51 9.56
C GLY A 215 -8.81 6.06 10.96
N TRP A 216 -7.53 5.86 11.15
CA TRP A 216 -7.01 5.37 12.42
C TRP A 216 -5.54 5.74 12.64
N THR A 217 -5.18 5.87 13.89
CA THR A 217 -3.80 5.94 14.37
C THR A 217 -3.43 4.61 15.01
N GLN A 218 -2.20 4.17 14.83
CA GLN A 218 -1.68 3.01 15.57
C GLN A 218 -1.26 3.45 16.98
N GLY A 219 -1.46 2.58 17.97
CA GLY A 219 -0.82 2.78 19.26
C GLY A 219 0.71 2.75 19.11
N PHE A 220 1.42 3.67 19.78
CA PHE A 220 2.88 3.65 19.78
C PHE A 220 3.40 2.31 20.32
N GLY A 221 4.41 1.71 19.65
CA GLY A 221 4.91 0.38 20.00
C GLY A 221 4.10 -0.81 19.49
N ALA A 222 3.03 -0.58 18.73
CA ALA A 222 2.24 -1.66 18.12
C ALA A 222 2.99 -2.43 17.00
N ALA A 223 4.16 -1.95 16.58
CA ALA A 223 5.01 -2.68 15.65
C ALA A 223 5.67 -3.86 16.36
N ASP A 224 5.24 -5.09 16.06
CA ASP A 224 5.99 -6.29 16.48
C ASP A 224 7.29 -6.34 15.65
N PRO A 225 8.47 -6.24 16.29
CA PRO A 225 9.74 -6.35 15.58
C PRO A 225 9.89 -7.66 14.80
N LYS A 226 9.14 -8.71 15.18
CA LYS A 226 9.12 -10.00 14.47
C LYS A 226 8.41 -9.92 13.12
N LEU A 227 7.47 -9.00 12.93
CA LEU A 227 6.80 -8.76 11.64
C LEU A 227 7.70 -8.02 10.64
N ALA A 228 8.75 -7.35 11.10
CA ALA A 228 9.74 -6.71 10.24
C ALA A 228 10.56 -7.69 9.40
N PHE A 229 10.52 -8.99 9.73
CA PHE A 229 11.30 -10.06 9.11
C PHE A 229 10.45 -11.16 8.47
N LEU A 230 9.24 -10.86 8.02
CA LEU A 230 8.41 -11.85 7.29
C LEU A 230 9.12 -12.41 6.05
N GLY A 231 10.16 -11.73 5.53
CA GLY A 231 10.98 -12.19 4.42
C GLY A 231 11.91 -13.37 4.75
N GLU A 232 12.36 -13.52 6.00
CA GLU A 232 13.32 -14.57 6.36
C GLU A 232 12.66 -15.93 6.66
N ASN A 233 11.35 -15.96 6.95
CA ASN A 233 10.65 -17.18 7.37
C ASN A 233 9.68 -17.77 6.33
N MET A 234 9.44 -17.15 5.19
CA MET A 234 8.49 -17.66 4.18
C MET A 234 9.09 -18.67 3.19
N SER A 235 10.38 -18.94 3.26
CA SER A 235 11.03 -19.92 2.36
C SER A 235 10.85 -21.39 2.78
N ALA A 236 10.24 -21.68 3.92
CA ALA A 236 10.28 -23.03 4.51
C ALA A 236 8.98 -23.83 4.49
N GLU A 237 7.80 -23.23 4.26
CA GLU A 237 6.53 -23.98 4.33
C GLU A 237 5.55 -23.66 3.22
N HIS A 238 5.83 -24.08 1.98
CA HIS A 238 4.79 -24.34 1.00
C HIS A 238 4.74 -25.84 0.72
N GLY A 239 4.13 -26.55 1.67
CA GLY A 239 3.67 -27.91 1.48
C GLY A 239 2.48 -27.94 0.54
N THR A 240 2.62 -28.77 -0.49
CA THR A 240 1.59 -29.47 -1.30
C THR A 240 0.20 -28.83 -1.41
N VAL A 241 -0.10 -28.41 -2.63
CA VAL A 241 -1.44 -28.12 -3.14
C VAL A 241 -2.37 -29.29 -2.81
N ALA A 242 -3.37 -29.04 -1.96
CA ALA A 242 -4.46 -29.98 -1.72
C ALA A 242 -5.45 -29.87 -2.88
N GLU A 243 -5.64 -30.98 -3.60
CA GLU A 243 -6.75 -31.18 -4.55
C GLU A 243 -8.07 -31.13 -3.75
N GLY A 244 -9.01 -30.29 -4.18
CA GLY A 244 -10.37 -30.36 -3.70
C GLY A 244 -11.14 -29.05 -3.57
N CYS A 245 -11.49 -28.46 -4.70
CA CYS A 245 -12.66 -27.58 -4.80
C CYS A 245 -13.37 -27.84 -6.13
N VAL A 246 -13.93 -29.04 -6.27
CA VAL A 246 -14.95 -29.35 -7.27
C VAL A 246 -16.08 -30.02 -6.50
N ASP A 247 -17.21 -29.39 -6.53
CA ASP A 247 -18.56 -29.80 -6.21
C ASP A 247 -19.24 -28.99 -5.08
N GLY A 248 -20.32 -28.33 -5.51
CA GLY A 248 -21.37 -28.02 -4.57
C GLY A 248 -22.22 -26.78 -4.84
N ARG A 249 -22.95 -26.75 -6.00
CA ARG A 249 -24.25 -26.07 -6.20
C ARG A 249 -24.42 -24.63 -5.67
#